data_5f262ccfae23bd5eb6cfbb5254990ad3
#
_entry.id   5f262ccfae23bd5eb6cfbb5254990ad3
#
_cell.length_a   1.000
_cell.length_b   1.000
_cell.length_c   1.000
_cell.angle_alpha   90.00
_cell.angle_beta   90.00
_cell.angle_gamma   90.00
#
_symmetry.space_group_name_H-M   'P 1'
#
loop_
_entity.id
_entity.type
_entity.pdbx_description
1 polymer ?
#
loop_
_entity_poly.entity_id
_entity_poly.type
_entity_poly.pdbx_seq_one_letter_code
_entity_poly.pdbx_strand_id
1 'polypeptide(L)' 'MEIKKIISQHRRDFQAVYECEHCGHTVESYGYDDEYFHNEVIPNKVCPKCGKKAGKNYRALSTKYPEGVQV' A
#
# COMPACT_ATOMS: atom_id res chain seq x y z
N MET A 1 5.37 0.39 -5.77
CA MET A 1 4.92 -0.90 -5.19
C MET A 1 3.45 -0.83 -4.85
N GLU A 2 2.78 -1.95 -4.80
CA GLU A 2 1.36 -2.03 -4.45
C GLU A 2 1.15 -3.10 -3.40
N ILE A 3 0.00 -3.05 -2.71
CA ILE A 3 -0.34 -4.07 -1.72
C ILE A 3 -0.75 -5.33 -2.46
N LYS A 4 -0.01 -6.42 -2.21
CA LYS A 4 -0.35 -7.73 -2.73
C LYS A 4 -1.33 -8.44 -1.80
N LYS A 5 -1.10 -8.32 -0.48
CA LYS A 5 -1.87 -9.05 0.51
C LYS A 5 -1.76 -8.35 1.86
N ILE A 6 -2.86 -8.20 2.56
CA ILE A 6 -2.86 -7.71 3.93
C ILE A 6 -2.77 -8.92 4.86
N ILE A 7 -1.72 -8.96 5.68
CA ILE A 7 -1.49 -10.06 6.62
C ILE A 7 -2.35 -9.91 7.86
N SER A 8 -2.35 -8.71 8.44
CA SER A 8 -3.13 -8.41 9.62
C SER A 8 -3.45 -6.92 9.67
N GLN A 9 -4.50 -6.57 10.38
CA GLN A 9 -4.91 -5.18 10.54
C GLN A 9 -5.48 -4.97 11.92
N HIS A 10 -5.04 -3.90 12.58
CA HIS A 10 -5.55 -3.45 13.86
C HIS A 10 -5.94 -1.98 13.70
N ARG A 11 -7.22 -1.71 13.67
CA ARG A 11 -7.76 -0.38 13.36
C ARG A 11 -7.26 0.06 11.98
N ARG A 12 -6.59 1.20 11.87
CA ARG A 12 -6.03 1.69 10.61
C ARG A 12 -4.61 1.19 10.35
N ASP A 13 -3.95 0.65 11.38
CA ASP A 13 -2.61 0.09 11.23
C ASP A 13 -2.69 -1.31 10.64
N PHE A 14 -1.90 -1.58 9.62
CA PHE A 14 -1.87 -2.92 9.03
C PHE A 14 -0.46 -3.35 8.68
N GLN A 15 -0.30 -4.66 8.55
CA GLN A 15 0.91 -5.29 8.05
C GLN A 15 0.55 -5.98 6.74
N ALA A 16 1.33 -5.75 5.71
CA ALA A 16 1.02 -6.26 4.38
C ALA A 16 2.26 -6.64 3.62
N VAL A 17 2.06 -7.46 2.59
CA VAL A 17 3.08 -7.74 1.60
C VAL A 17 2.88 -6.79 0.44
N TYR A 18 3.91 -6.04 0.11
CA TYR A 18 3.93 -5.16 -1.05
C TYR A 18 4.68 -5.83 -2.19
N GLU A 19 4.22 -5.63 -3.40
CA GLU A 19 4.86 -6.20 -4.59
C GLU A 19 5.17 -5.10 -5.58
N CYS A 20 6.36 -5.16 -6.16
CA CYS A 20 6.72 -4.29 -7.26
C CYS A 20 6.09 -4.80 -8.55
N GLU A 21 5.32 -3.97 -9.21
CA GLU A 21 4.65 -4.34 -10.45
C GLU A 21 5.61 -4.46 -11.63
N HIS A 22 6.84 -3.98 -11.49
CA HIS A 22 7.84 -4.00 -12.56
C HIS A 22 8.75 -5.23 -12.50
N CYS A 23 9.22 -5.58 -11.31
CA CYS A 23 10.20 -6.68 -11.15
C CYS A 23 9.69 -7.85 -10.31
N GLY A 24 8.52 -7.73 -9.71
CA GLY A 24 7.92 -8.79 -8.89
C GLY A 24 8.54 -8.94 -7.50
N HIS A 25 9.42 -8.02 -7.10
CA HIS A 25 10.02 -8.06 -5.77
C HIS A 25 8.97 -7.80 -4.70
N THR A 26 8.98 -8.60 -3.65
CA THR A 26 8.02 -8.49 -2.55
C THR A 26 8.70 -8.07 -1.26
N VAL A 27 8.03 -7.23 -0.49
CA VAL A 27 8.49 -6.79 0.83
C VAL A 27 7.34 -6.84 1.81
N GLU A 28 7.62 -7.27 3.03
CA GLU A 28 6.66 -7.21 4.11
C GLU A 28 6.88 -5.93 4.90
N SER A 29 5.86 -5.13 5.06
CA SER A 29 5.97 -3.85 5.75
C SER A 29 4.63 -3.42 6.33
N TYR A 30 4.65 -2.36 7.11
CA TYR A 30 3.47 -1.79 7.75
C TYR A 30 2.88 -0.67 6.90
N GLY A 31 1.61 -0.37 7.13
CA GLY A 31 0.95 0.73 6.47
C GLY A 31 -0.16 1.29 7.34
N TYR A 32 -0.80 2.35 6.84
CA TYR A 32 -1.90 3.01 7.51
C TYR A 32 -3.09 3.06 6.58
N ASP A 33 -4.24 2.56 7.02
CA ASP A 33 -5.43 2.38 6.17
C ASP A 33 -6.23 3.67 6.10
N ASP A 34 -5.73 4.65 5.35
CA ASP A 34 -6.48 5.85 5.05
C ASP A 34 -6.34 6.19 3.57
N GLU A 35 -7.17 7.12 3.13
CA GLU A 35 -7.24 7.51 1.73
C GLU A 35 -5.92 8.12 1.24
N TYR A 36 -5.29 8.95 2.04
CA TYR A 36 -4.02 9.56 1.70
C TYR A 36 -2.93 8.51 1.49
N PHE A 37 -2.86 7.53 2.40
CA PHE A 37 -1.86 6.48 2.31
C PHE A 37 -2.02 5.67 1.01
N HIS A 38 -3.23 5.26 0.69
CA HIS A 38 -3.49 4.47 -0.51
C HIS A 38 -3.28 5.26 -1.79
N ASN A 39 -3.62 6.55 -1.81
CA ASN A 39 -3.55 7.36 -3.01
C ASN A 39 -2.17 8.00 -3.23
N GLU A 40 -1.46 8.34 -2.16
CA GLU A 40 -0.22 9.10 -2.26
C GLU A 40 1.02 8.32 -1.81
N VAL A 41 0.94 7.65 -0.67
CA VAL A 41 2.12 6.99 -0.09
C VAL A 41 2.50 5.73 -0.85
N ILE A 42 1.54 4.84 -1.07
CA ILE A 42 1.81 3.56 -1.73
C ILE A 42 2.30 3.74 -3.17
N PRO A 43 1.63 4.53 -4.02
CA PRO A 43 2.11 4.69 -5.40
C PRO A 43 3.46 5.40 -5.50
N ASN A 44 3.85 6.18 -4.49
CA ASN A 44 5.15 6.84 -4.46
C ASN A 44 6.23 6.00 -3.79
N LYS A 45 5.90 4.84 -3.27
CA LYS A 45 6.84 3.93 -2.63
C LYS A 45 7.75 3.32 -3.69
N VAL A 46 9.04 3.56 -3.56
CA VAL A 46 10.05 3.09 -4.53
C VAL A 46 10.47 1.66 -4.20
N CYS A 47 10.51 0.81 -5.21
CA CYS A 47 11.01 -0.55 -5.06
C CYS A 47 12.52 -0.52 -4.75
N PRO A 48 12.97 -1.17 -3.66
CA PRO A 48 14.40 -1.16 -3.31
C PRO A 48 15.26 -1.96 -4.29
N LYS A 49 14.65 -2.79 -5.12
CA LYS A 49 15.38 -3.64 -6.05
C LYS A 49 15.55 -3.00 -7.43
N CYS A 50 14.50 -2.40 -7.97
CA CYS A 50 14.55 -1.79 -9.30
C CYS A 50 14.48 -0.26 -9.28
N GLY A 51 14.13 0.34 -8.16
CA GLY A 51 14.08 1.80 -8.01
C GLY A 51 12.91 2.48 -8.69
N LYS A 52 11.87 1.72 -9.06
CA LYS A 52 10.71 2.28 -9.75
C LYS A 52 9.51 2.42 -8.82
N LYS A 53 8.71 3.43 -9.09
CA LYS A 53 7.44 3.66 -8.40
C LYS A 53 6.32 2.88 -9.09
N ALA A 54 5.12 2.92 -8.50
CA ALA A 54 3.93 2.35 -9.11
C ALA A 54 3.68 3.01 -10.47
N GLY A 55 3.23 2.22 -11.44
CA GLY A 55 2.95 2.69 -12.79
C GLY A 55 1.66 3.49 -12.90
N LYS A 56 1.38 3.94 -14.11
CA LYS A 56 0.19 4.75 -14.40
C LYS A 56 -1.12 3.97 -14.19
N ASN A 57 -1.05 2.66 -14.22
CA ASN A 57 -2.22 1.80 -14.05
C ASN A 57 -2.51 1.46 -12.58
N TYR A 58 -1.75 2.04 -11.66
CA TYR A 58 -1.98 1.81 -10.24
C TYR A 58 -3.38 2.25 -9.84
N ARG A 59 -4.09 1.37 -9.13
CA ARG A 59 -5.41 1.67 -8.58
C ARG A 59 -5.33 1.61 -7.07
N ALA A 60 -5.63 2.73 -6.43
CA ALA A 60 -5.63 2.80 -4.97
C ALA A 60 -6.73 1.92 -4.40
N LEU A 61 -6.41 1.20 -3.34
CA LEU A 61 -7.42 0.45 -2.60
C LEU A 61 -8.27 1.42 -1.79
N SER A 62 -9.55 1.05 -1.58
CA SER A 62 -10.43 1.81 -0.70
C SER A 62 -10.05 1.54 0.74
N THR A 63 -10.10 2.59 1.58
CA THR A 63 -9.87 2.40 3.01
C THR A 63 -11.03 1.60 3.61
N LYS A 64 -10.70 0.73 4.55
CA LYS A 64 -11.69 -0.01 5.33
C LYS A 64 -12.47 0.90 6.27
N TYR A 65 -11.87 2.02 6.67
CA TYR A 65 -12.47 3.00 7.57
C TYR A 65 -12.58 4.33 6.84
N PRO A 66 -13.72 4.64 6.21
CA PRO A 66 -13.91 5.90 5.49
C PRO A 66 -13.70 7.12 6.37
N GLU A 67 -13.45 8.25 5.73
CA GLU A 67 -13.27 9.51 6.43
C GLU A 67 -14.50 9.80 7.30
N GLY A 68 -14.27 10.25 8.53
CA GLY A 68 -15.32 10.51 9.49
C GLY A 68 -15.68 9.33 10.37
N VAL A 69 -15.20 8.13 10.07
CA VAL A 69 -15.40 6.96 10.91
C VAL A 69 -14.37 6.95 12.04
N GLN A 70 -14.85 6.85 13.25
CA GLN A 70 -13.99 6.75 14.43
C GLN A 70 -13.59 5.29 14.65
N VAL A 71 -12.31 5.09 14.83
CA VAL A 71 -11.73 3.76 14.96
C VAL A 71 -11.07 3.61 16.32
#